data_08dc9a1110366109d549058e910604df
#
_entry.id   08dc9a1110366109d549058e910604df
#
_cell.length_a   1.000
_cell.length_b   1.000
_cell.length_c   1.000
_cell.angle_alpha   90.00
_cell.angle_beta   90.00
_cell.angle_gamma   90.00
#
_symmetry.space_group_name_H-M   'P 1'
#
loop_
_entity.id
_entity.type
_entity.pdbx_description
1 polymer ?
#
loop_
_entity_poly.entity_id
_entity_poly.type
_entity_poly.pdbx_seq_one_letter_code
_entity_poly.pdbx_strand_id
1 'polypeptide(L)'
;AIPGIIDPQKQLVTKSHALDLNNYSLQFLSQALPLPAYFENDANAAMLAEDPQKYQNAVYLSLNHTLGGAFCMDGKIFRGQSQKAGEFGHMILIPGGKTCYCGKSGCADAYCAASALTDGGRISLEEFLTHLFSKEPDFLCLWERYLDHLAVLVSNLRMAYDMDIILGGDVGGIFA
;
A
#
# COMPACT_ATOMS: atom_id res chain seq x y z
N ALA A 1 -12.93 -5.19 -0.67
CA ALA A 1 -11.61 -4.99 -0.09
C ALA A 1 -11.70 -4.01 1.08
N ILE A 2 -10.84 -4.18 2.08
CA ILE A 2 -10.86 -3.36 3.31
C ILE A 2 -9.40 -3.00 3.65
N PRO A 3 -9.09 -1.73 3.94
CA PRO A 3 -7.75 -1.36 4.37
C PRO A 3 -7.45 -1.94 5.77
N GLY A 4 -6.32 -2.63 5.91
CA GLY A 4 -5.85 -3.20 7.17
C GLY A 4 -5.57 -4.70 7.12
N ILE A 5 -5.26 -5.28 8.28
CA ILE A 5 -4.92 -6.69 8.43
C ILE A 5 -6.21 -7.50 8.56
N ILE A 6 -6.49 -8.33 7.57
CA ILE A 6 -7.71 -9.14 7.47
C ILE A 6 -7.36 -10.62 7.66
N ASP A 7 -8.13 -11.31 8.50
CA ASP A 7 -8.18 -12.76 8.55
C ASP A 7 -9.44 -13.23 7.77
N PRO A 8 -9.26 -13.65 6.49
CA PRO A 8 -10.40 -13.98 5.65
C PRO A 8 -11.14 -15.24 6.13
N GLN A 9 -10.45 -16.17 6.80
CA GLN A 9 -11.06 -17.40 7.29
C GLN A 9 -11.97 -17.15 8.48
N LYS A 10 -11.55 -16.24 9.37
CA LYS A 10 -12.36 -15.83 10.52
C LYS A 10 -13.32 -14.69 10.20
N GLN A 11 -13.26 -14.13 8.99
CA GLN A 11 -14.01 -12.94 8.58
C GLN A 11 -13.81 -11.80 9.60
N LEU A 12 -12.55 -11.49 9.91
CA LEU A 12 -12.17 -10.60 10.98
C LEU A 12 -11.21 -9.52 10.47
N VAL A 13 -11.51 -8.27 10.76
CA VAL A 13 -10.51 -7.19 10.71
C VAL A 13 -9.70 -7.27 12.00
N THR A 14 -8.47 -7.77 11.92
CA THR A 14 -7.60 -7.85 13.10
C THR A 14 -7.18 -6.45 13.54
N LYS A 15 -6.81 -5.60 12.58
CA LYS A 15 -6.48 -4.20 12.81
C LYS A 15 -6.62 -3.39 11.52
N SER A 16 -7.29 -2.26 11.61
CA SER A 16 -7.29 -1.24 10.56
C SER A 16 -7.04 0.12 11.19
N HIS A 17 -5.94 0.77 10.80
CA HIS A 17 -5.66 2.13 11.24
C HIS A 17 -6.54 3.15 10.49
N ALA A 18 -6.83 2.89 9.22
CA ALA A 18 -7.64 3.79 8.39
C ALA A 18 -9.11 3.85 8.85
N LEU A 19 -9.64 2.75 9.42
CA LEU A 19 -11.02 2.64 9.87
C LEU A 19 -11.15 2.65 11.40
N ASP A 20 -10.04 2.78 12.14
CA ASP A 20 -9.97 2.67 13.60
C ASP A 20 -10.66 1.40 14.15
N LEU A 21 -10.45 0.28 13.44
CA LEU A 21 -11.02 -1.01 13.80
C LEU A 21 -9.97 -1.92 14.44
N ASN A 22 -10.39 -2.66 15.46
CA ASN A 22 -9.56 -3.61 16.18
C ASN A 22 -10.39 -4.85 16.55
N ASN A 23 -9.97 -6.04 16.09
CA ASN A 23 -10.69 -7.31 16.29
C ASN A 23 -12.19 -7.21 15.93
N TYR A 24 -12.51 -6.62 14.78
CA TYR A 24 -13.87 -6.37 14.34
C TYR A 24 -14.38 -7.49 13.42
N SER A 25 -15.46 -8.18 13.82
CA SER A 25 -16.05 -9.26 13.03
C SER A 25 -16.85 -8.72 11.85
N LEU A 26 -16.64 -9.33 10.68
CA LEU A 26 -17.38 -9.04 9.44
C LEU A 26 -18.48 -10.08 9.15
N GLN A 27 -18.68 -11.06 10.05
CA GLN A 27 -19.65 -12.14 9.86
C GLN A 27 -21.08 -11.64 9.63
N PHE A 28 -21.46 -10.51 10.24
CA PHE A 28 -22.77 -9.92 10.03
C PHE A 28 -23.04 -9.54 8.57
N LEU A 29 -21.99 -9.12 7.81
CA LEU A 29 -22.14 -8.85 6.38
C LEU A 29 -22.41 -10.13 5.59
N SER A 30 -21.69 -11.22 5.89
CA SER A 30 -21.92 -12.52 5.24
C SER A 30 -23.31 -13.07 5.52
N GLN A 31 -23.87 -12.77 6.69
CA GLN A 31 -25.21 -13.22 7.08
C GLN A 31 -26.32 -12.35 6.47
N ALA A 32 -26.05 -11.06 6.28
CA ALA A 32 -27.03 -10.10 5.74
C ALA A 32 -27.12 -10.13 4.21
N LEU A 33 -26.08 -10.61 3.52
CA LEU A 33 -26.03 -10.62 2.06
C LEU A 33 -26.58 -11.95 1.51
N PRO A 34 -27.40 -11.92 0.43
CA PRO A 34 -27.89 -13.13 -0.23
C PRO A 34 -26.84 -13.83 -1.11
N LEU A 35 -25.62 -13.31 -1.15
CA LEU A 35 -24.51 -13.78 -1.97
C LEU A 35 -23.32 -14.17 -1.09
N PRO A 36 -22.43 -15.08 -1.55
CA PRO A 36 -21.18 -15.34 -0.88
C PRO A 36 -20.36 -14.07 -0.70
N ALA A 37 -19.90 -13.79 0.52
CA ALA A 37 -19.07 -12.65 0.84
C ALA A 37 -17.62 -13.10 1.08
N TYR A 38 -16.66 -12.44 0.40
CA TYR A 38 -15.23 -12.66 0.56
C TYR A 38 -14.58 -11.36 1.04
N PHE A 39 -13.76 -11.47 2.08
CA PHE A 39 -13.08 -10.33 2.68
C PHE A 39 -11.58 -10.41 2.39
N GLU A 40 -11.01 -9.32 1.90
CA GLU A 40 -9.60 -9.24 1.58
C GLU A 40 -9.05 -7.85 1.90
N ASN A 41 -7.76 -7.78 2.22
CA ASN A 41 -7.03 -6.51 2.28
C ASN A 41 -7.05 -5.84 0.90
N ASP A 42 -7.05 -4.51 0.89
CA ASP A 42 -7.16 -3.70 -0.33
C ASP A 42 -5.96 -3.90 -1.29
N ALA A 43 -4.73 -3.91 -0.79
CA ALA A 43 -3.55 -4.17 -1.62
C ALA A 43 -3.50 -5.62 -2.13
N ASN A 44 -3.91 -6.59 -1.30
CA ASN A 44 -4.04 -7.99 -1.74
C ASN A 44 -5.11 -8.12 -2.85
N ALA A 45 -6.24 -7.45 -2.70
CA ALA A 45 -7.30 -7.46 -3.71
C ALA A 45 -6.84 -6.80 -5.02
N ALA A 46 -6.07 -5.72 -4.94
CA ALA A 46 -5.47 -5.08 -6.10
C ALA A 46 -4.47 -6.01 -6.80
N MET A 47 -3.58 -6.68 -6.06
CA MET A 47 -2.67 -7.69 -6.63
C MET A 47 -3.42 -8.83 -7.32
N LEU A 48 -4.54 -9.29 -6.75
CA LEU A 48 -5.37 -10.35 -7.36
C LEU A 48 -6.09 -9.89 -8.65
N ALA A 49 -6.22 -8.59 -8.86
CA ALA A 49 -6.80 -8.02 -10.07
C ALA A 49 -5.79 -7.88 -11.22
N GLU A 50 -4.49 -8.01 -10.93
CA GLU A 50 -3.45 -8.02 -11.95
C GLU A 50 -3.50 -9.32 -12.78
N ASP A 51 -2.83 -9.33 -13.95
CA ASP A 51 -2.79 -10.50 -14.81
C ASP A 51 -2.13 -11.72 -14.11
N PRO A 52 -2.90 -12.76 -13.75
CA PRO A 52 -2.36 -13.90 -13.02
C PRO A 52 -1.42 -14.78 -13.84
N GLN A 53 -1.41 -14.64 -15.18
CA GLN A 53 -0.46 -15.36 -16.05
C GLN A 53 0.89 -14.65 -16.07
N LYS A 54 0.89 -13.33 -15.97
CA LYS A 54 2.09 -12.50 -16.00
C LYS A 54 2.75 -12.38 -14.63
N TYR A 55 1.97 -12.21 -13.58
CA TYR A 55 2.45 -11.86 -12.24
C TYR A 55 2.25 -12.97 -11.21
N GLN A 56 2.77 -14.18 -11.50
CA GLN A 56 2.72 -15.30 -10.55
C GLN A 56 3.63 -15.09 -9.32
N ASN A 57 4.75 -14.39 -9.52
CA ASN A 57 5.70 -14.05 -8.46
C ASN A 57 5.97 -12.55 -8.55
N ALA A 58 5.34 -11.78 -7.68
CA ALA A 58 5.46 -10.32 -7.69
C ALA A 58 5.17 -9.69 -6.33
N VAL A 59 5.73 -8.53 -6.12
CA VAL A 59 5.38 -7.60 -5.04
C VAL A 59 4.53 -6.48 -5.65
N TYR A 60 3.39 -6.19 -5.03
CA TYR A 60 2.54 -5.06 -5.37
C TYR A 60 2.71 -3.96 -4.33
N LEU A 61 2.95 -2.74 -4.77
CA LEU A 61 2.96 -1.54 -3.94
C LEU A 61 1.74 -0.69 -4.29
N SER A 62 0.83 -0.53 -3.35
CA SER A 62 -0.38 0.29 -3.48
C SER A 62 -0.07 1.71 -3.01
N LEU A 63 0.27 2.59 -3.95
CA LEU A 63 0.69 3.98 -3.71
C LEU A 63 -0.55 4.89 -3.61
N ASN A 64 -1.33 4.71 -2.56
CA ASN A 64 -2.53 5.47 -2.23
C ASN A 64 -2.25 6.45 -1.09
N HIS A 65 -3.28 6.99 -0.44
CA HIS A 65 -3.13 7.87 0.73
C HIS A 65 -2.15 7.32 1.76
N THR A 66 -2.19 6.00 1.99
CA THR A 66 -1.17 5.22 2.69
C THR A 66 -0.52 4.24 1.72
N LEU A 67 0.69 3.78 2.06
CA LEU A 67 1.41 2.77 1.28
C LEU A 67 1.02 1.38 1.75
N GLY A 68 0.19 0.71 0.95
CA GLY A 68 -0.12 -0.71 1.11
C GLY A 68 0.84 -1.60 0.31
N GLY A 69 0.79 -2.90 0.59
CA GLY A 69 1.54 -3.86 -0.20
C GLY A 69 0.94 -5.25 -0.18
N ALA A 70 1.22 -6.00 -1.23
CA ALA A 70 0.88 -7.41 -1.34
C ALA A 70 2.07 -8.21 -1.86
N PHE A 71 2.12 -9.47 -1.48
CA PHE A 71 3.15 -10.41 -1.90
C PHE A 71 2.48 -11.63 -2.52
N CYS A 72 2.70 -11.83 -3.83
CA CYS A 72 2.21 -12.98 -4.57
C CYS A 72 3.36 -13.95 -4.85
N MET A 73 3.14 -15.23 -4.58
CA MET A 73 4.07 -16.32 -4.83
C MET A 73 3.30 -17.52 -5.38
N ASP A 74 3.75 -18.06 -6.52
CA ASP A 74 3.10 -19.15 -7.25
C ASP A 74 1.61 -18.88 -7.53
N GLY A 75 1.29 -17.64 -7.92
CA GLY A 75 -0.06 -17.19 -8.24
C GLY A 75 -0.99 -17.06 -7.02
N LYS A 76 -0.43 -17.06 -5.79
CA LYS A 76 -1.20 -16.96 -4.55
C LYS A 76 -0.69 -15.84 -3.66
N ILE A 77 -1.62 -15.15 -3.01
CA ILE A 77 -1.25 -14.16 -1.99
C ILE A 77 -0.57 -14.85 -0.82
N PHE A 78 0.67 -14.48 -0.56
CA PHE A 78 1.41 -14.92 0.62
C PHE A 78 1.09 -14.00 1.78
N ARG A 79 0.37 -14.50 2.78
CA ARG A 79 -0.09 -13.70 3.93
C ARG A 79 0.83 -13.77 5.14
N GLY A 80 1.78 -14.70 5.14
CA GLY A 80 2.62 -14.96 6.31
C GLY A 80 1.86 -15.62 7.47
N GLN A 81 2.56 -15.88 8.56
CA GLN A 81 2.02 -16.58 9.72
C GLN A 81 0.90 -15.79 10.45
N SER A 82 1.00 -14.46 10.47
CA SER A 82 0.12 -13.56 11.22
C SER A 82 -0.65 -12.59 10.32
N GLN A 83 -0.84 -12.94 9.05
CA GLN A 83 -1.54 -12.11 8.03
C GLN A 83 -0.87 -10.72 7.80
N LYS A 84 0.44 -10.61 8.05
CA LYS A 84 1.19 -9.35 7.98
C LYS A 84 2.25 -9.31 6.86
N ALA A 85 2.32 -10.35 6.03
CA ALA A 85 3.17 -10.26 4.84
C ALA A 85 2.63 -9.17 3.90
N GLY A 86 3.53 -8.43 3.28
CA GLY A 86 3.13 -7.30 2.44
C GLY A 86 3.01 -5.95 3.16
N GLU A 87 3.18 -5.88 4.47
CA GLU A 87 3.19 -4.61 5.23
C GLU A 87 4.45 -3.76 4.91
N PHE A 88 4.77 -3.60 3.62
CA PHE A 88 5.98 -2.92 3.13
C PHE A 88 6.01 -1.44 3.49
N GLY A 89 4.85 -0.79 3.62
CA GLY A 89 4.75 0.58 4.09
C GLY A 89 5.36 0.79 5.48
N HIS A 90 5.43 -0.26 6.29
CA HIS A 90 5.98 -0.20 7.64
C HIS A 90 7.43 -0.68 7.78
N MET A 91 8.11 -0.97 6.67
CA MET A 91 9.56 -1.13 6.65
C MET A 91 10.24 0.20 6.94
N ILE A 92 11.32 0.17 7.73
CA ILE A 92 12.09 1.38 8.02
C ILE A 92 12.94 1.71 6.78
N LEU A 93 12.60 2.81 6.13
CA LEU A 93 13.34 3.35 4.98
C LEU A 93 14.44 4.32 5.44
N ILE A 94 14.11 5.19 6.39
CA ILE A 94 15.04 6.18 6.94
C ILE A 94 15.03 6.07 8.47
N PRO A 95 16.02 5.40 9.08
CA PRO A 95 16.09 5.25 10.53
C PRO A 95 16.04 6.62 11.25
N GLY A 96 15.15 6.75 12.24
CA GLY A 96 14.96 8.00 12.99
C GLY A 96 14.30 9.14 12.20
N GLY A 97 13.76 8.86 11.00
CA GLY A 97 13.11 9.84 10.13
C GLY A 97 11.68 10.23 10.58
N LYS A 98 10.83 10.60 9.61
CA LYS A 98 9.46 11.06 9.85
C LYS A 98 8.66 10.05 10.67
N THR A 99 7.83 10.54 11.58
CA THR A 99 6.89 9.72 12.36
C THR A 99 5.82 9.13 11.44
N CYS A 100 5.59 7.82 11.56
CA CYS A 100 4.52 7.11 10.89
C CYS A 100 3.32 6.96 11.83
N TYR A 101 2.11 6.89 11.26
CA TYR A 101 0.88 6.66 12.03
C TYR A 101 0.88 5.34 12.83
N CYS A 102 1.72 4.38 12.47
CA CYS A 102 1.89 3.13 13.22
C CYS A 102 2.69 3.29 14.53
N GLY A 103 3.18 4.51 14.84
CA GLY A 103 3.96 4.83 16.03
C GLY A 103 5.48 4.65 15.88
N LYS A 104 5.98 4.09 14.75
CA LYS A 104 7.41 4.02 14.44
C LYS A 104 7.87 5.29 13.71
N SER A 105 9.18 5.50 13.64
CA SER A 105 9.79 6.57 12.84
C SER A 105 10.56 5.98 11.67
N GLY A 106 10.46 6.64 10.50
CA GLY A 106 11.21 6.30 9.30
C GLY A 106 10.58 5.23 8.41
N CYS A 107 9.31 4.88 8.61
CA CYS A 107 8.59 3.93 7.75
C CYS A 107 8.52 4.43 6.30
N ALA A 108 8.58 3.52 5.34
CA ALA A 108 8.42 3.81 3.91
C ALA A 108 7.13 4.57 3.60
N ASP A 109 6.04 4.28 4.29
CA ASP A 109 4.75 4.97 4.18
C ASP A 109 4.89 6.49 4.29
N ALA A 110 5.67 6.98 5.26
CA ALA A 110 5.85 8.42 5.50
C ALA A 110 6.60 9.15 4.34
N TYR A 111 7.12 8.42 3.36
CA TYR A 111 7.92 8.94 2.26
C TYR A 111 7.38 8.56 0.88
N CYS A 112 6.72 7.42 0.75
CA CYS A 112 6.32 6.82 -0.52
C CYS A 112 4.79 6.68 -0.68
N ALA A 113 3.98 7.06 0.31
CA ALA A 113 2.54 7.18 0.14
C ALA A 113 2.17 8.49 -0.59
N ALA A 114 0.96 8.56 -1.19
CA ALA A 114 0.45 9.81 -1.78
C ALA A 114 0.36 10.96 -0.76
N SER A 115 0.11 10.64 0.52
CA SER A 115 0.12 11.64 1.60
C SER A 115 1.45 12.37 1.76
N ALA A 116 2.56 11.77 1.33
CA ALA A 116 3.88 12.45 1.33
C ALA A 116 3.99 13.55 0.27
N LEU A 117 3.19 13.48 -0.81
CA LEU A 117 3.09 14.48 -1.88
C LEU A 117 2.04 15.55 -1.57
N THR A 118 1.04 15.21 -0.78
CA THR A 118 -0.15 16.04 -0.55
C THR A 118 -0.14 16.77 0.80
N ASP A 119 1.03 16.93 1.42
CA ASP A 119 1.21 17.53 2.76
C ASP A 119 0.25 16.90 3.80
N GLY A 120 0.23 15.55 3.83
CA GLY A 120 -0.65 14.81 4.73
C GLY A 120 -2.14 14.89 4.36
N GLY A 121 -2.44 15.20 3.10
CA GLY A 121 -3.81 15.35 2.59
C GLY A 121 -4.38 16.76 2.70
N ARG A 122 -3.54 17.79 2.92
CA ARG A 122 -3.97 19.21 2.92
C ARG A 122 -4.34 19.70 1.54
N ILE A 123 -3.67 19.19 0.51
CA ILE A 123 -4.03 19.38 -0.90
C ILE A 123 -4.42 18.03 -1.50
N SER A 124 -5.19 18.03 -2.57
CA SER A 124 -5.50 16.81 -3.30
C SER A 124 -4.31 16.36 -4.16
N LEU A 125 -4.29 15.07 -4.56
CA LEU A 125 -3.28 14.59 -5.50
C LEU A 125 -3.42 15.29 -6.86
N GLU A 126 -4.64 15.58 -7.31
CA GLU A 126 -4.92 16.31 -8.55
C GLU A 126 -4.34 17.73 -8.50
N GLU A 127 -4.51 18.41 -7.38
CA GLU A 127 -3.92 19.74 -7.15
C GLU A 127 -2.39 19.67 -7.17
N PHE A 128 -1.79 18.70 -6.46
CA PHE A 128 -0.34 18.48 -6.53
C PHE A 128 0.15 18.27 -7.97
N LEU A 129 -0.54 17.42 -8.75
CA LEU A 129 -0.18 17.16 -10.15
C LEU A 129 -0.32 18.41 -11.03
N THR A 130 -1.30 19.25 -10.78
CA THR A 130 -1.47 20.51 -11.49
C THR A 130 -0.25 21.41 -11.32
N HIS A 131 0.24 21.57 -10.08
CA HIS A 131 1.45 22.33 -9.78
C HIS A 131 2.71 21.67 -10.36
N LEU A 132 2.80 20.33 -10.26
CA LEU A 132 3.92 19.57 -10.82
C LEU A 132 4.04 19.75 -12.34
N PHE A 133 2.92 19.61 -13.07
CA PHE A 133 2.90 19.80 -14.53
C PHE A 133 3.09 21.25 -14.95
N SER A 134 2.76 22.21 -14.08
CA SER A 134 3.10 23.61 -14.25
C SER A 134 4.57 23.92 -13.98
N LYS A 135 5.36 22.90 -13.60
CA LYS A 135 6.80 22.96 -13.31
C LYS A 135 7.16 23.93 -12.18
N GLU A 136 6.31 24.03 -11.18
CA GLU A 136 6.60 24.82 -10.00
C GLU A 136 7.80 24.23 -9.22
N PRO A 137 8.84 25.02 -8.88
CA PRO A 137 10.10 24.47 -8.35
C PRO A 137 9.94 23.65 -7.08
N ASP A 138 9.08 24.06 -6.16
CA ASP A 138 8.87 23.37 -4.88
C ASP A 138 8.22 22.00 -5.10
N PHE A 139 7.26 21.89 -6.02
CA PHE A 139 6.58 20.63 -6.36
C PHE A 139 7.50 19.69 -7.14
N LEU A 140 8.34 20.23 -8.04
CA LEU A 140 9.37 19.44 -8.72
C LEU A 140 10.36 18.85 -7.71
N CYS A 141 10.88 19.65 -6.78
CA CYS A 141 11.81 19.19 -5.75
C CYS A 141 11.17 18.15 -4.82
N LEU A 142 9.88 18.33 -4.47
CA LEU A 142 9.14 17.35 -3.67
C LEU A 142 8.98 16.03 -4.43
N TRP A 143 8.63 16.09 -5.72
CA TRP A 143 8.48 14.94 -6.60
C TRP A 143 9.78 14.16 -6.76
N GLU A 144 10.90 14.83 -7.04
CA GLU A 144 12.22 14.20 -7.14
C GLU A 144 12.59 13.45 -5.86
N ARG A 145 12.41 14.08 -4.70
CA ARG A 145 12.68 13.42 -3.40
C ARG A 145 11.76 12.22 -3.16
N TYR A 146 10.51 12.31 -3.58
CA TYR A 146 9.57 11.18 -3.51
C TYR A 146 10.06 10.02 -4.36
N LEU A 147 10.48 10.29 -5.60
CA LEU A 147 11.03 9.29 -6.51
C LEU A 147 12.30 8.64 -5.96
N ASP A 148 13.20 9.40 -5.36
CA ASP A 148 14.41 8.87 -4.72
C ASP A 148 14.07 7.87 -3.60
N HIS A 149 13.13 8.22 -2.73
CA HIS A 149 12.68 7.33 -1.67
C HIS A 149 11.99 6.06 -2.22
N LEU A 150 11.14 6.22 -3.22
CA LEU A 150 10.47 5.10 -3.88
C LEU A 150 11.47 4.18 -4.57
N ALA A 151 12.48 4.73 -5.24
CA ALA A 151 13.54 3.97 -5.88
C ALA A 151 14.33 3.13 -4.87
N VAL A 152 14.65 3.68 -3.69
CA VAL A 152 15.31 2.93 -2.61
C VAL A 152 14.43 1.79 -2.13
N LEU A 153 13.13 2.04 -1.89
CA LEU A 153 12.18 1.00 -1.48
C LEU A 153 12.08 -0.12 -2.52
N VAL A 154 11.87 0.23 -3.78
CA VAL A 154 11.77 -0.72 -4.89
C VAL A 154 13.05 -1.54 -5.03
N SER A 155 14.22 -0.90 -4.97
CA SER A 155 15.52 -1.57 -5.01
C SER A 155 15.68 -2.58 -3.87
N ASN A 156 15.34 -2.18 -2.64
CA ASN A 156 15.41 -3.06 -1.47
C ASN A 156 14.49 -4.29 -1.62
N LEU A 157 13.25 -4.09 -2.07
CA LEU A 157 12.31 -5.18 -2.30
C LEU A 157 12.78 -6.10 -3.43
N ARG A 158 13.29 -5.53 -4.52
CA ARG A 158 13.85 -6.30 -5.63
C ARG A 158 15.03 -7.16 -5.19
N MET A 159 15.92 -6.62 -4.36
CA MET A 159 17.07 -7.38 -3.82
C MET A 159 16.65 -8.46 -2.82
N ALA A 160 15.58 -8.20 -2.03
CA ALA A 160 15.13 -9.15 -1.03
C ALA A 160 14.37 -10.34 -1.61
N TYR A 161 13.60 -10.13 -2.69
CA TYR A 161 12.67 -11.13 -3.20
C TYR A 161 12.97 -11.63 -4.60
N ASP A 162 13.81 -10.92 -5.38
CA ASP A 162 14.12 -11.23 -6.79
C ASP A 162 12.86 -11.42 -7.65
N MET A 163 11.87 -10.56 -7.48
CA MET A 163 10.56 -10.60 -8.14
C MET A 163 10.24 -9.28 -8.82
N ASP A 164 9.29 -9.28 -9.74
CA ASP A 164 8.75 -8.05 -10.31
C ASP A 164 8.08 -7.20 -9.23
N ILE A 165 8.25 -5.88 -9.34
CA ILE A 165 7.61 -4.91 -8.45
C ILE A 165 6.57 -4.14 -9.27
N ILE A 166 5.30 -4.28 -8.90
CA ILE A 166 4.17 -3.60 -9.52
C ILE A 166 3.89 -2.33 -8.72
N LEU A 167 3.90 -1.20 -9.38
CA LEU A 167 3.51 0.09 -8.79
C LEU A 167 2.06 0.38 -9.18
N GLY A 168 1.17 0.29 -8.23
CA GLY A 168 -0.25 0.56 -8.42
C GLY A 168 -0.78 1.64 -7.47
N GLY A 169 -2.10 1.79 -7.44
CA GLY A 169 -2.77 2.87 -6.69
C GLY A 169 -2.74 4.20 -7.43
N ASP A 170 -3.18 5.26 -6.75
CA ASP A 170 -3.38 6.59 -7.37
C ASP A 170 -2.08 7.18 -7.95
N VAL A 171 -0.96 7.06 -7.24
CA VAL A 171 0.35 7.53 -7.73
C VAL A 171 0.93 6.55 -8.74
N GLY A 172 0.69 5.23 -8.58
CA GLY A 172 1.14 4.23 -9.53
C GLY A 172 0.61 4.45 -10.94
N GLY A 173 -0.62 4.92 -11.07
CA GLY A 173 -1.24 5.29 -12.35
C GLY A 173 -0.54 6.45 -13.10
N ILE A 174 0.29 7.23 -12.43
CA ILE A 174 1.05 8.34 -13.06
C ILE A 174 2.22 7.79 -13.89
N PHE A 175 2.70 6.58 -13.59
CA PHE A 175 3.82 5.94 -14.28
C PHE A 175 3.38 5.10 -15.49
N ALA A 176 2.06 4.94 -15.72
CA ALA A 176 1.48 4.08 -16.76
C ALA A 176 1.51 4.69 -18.17
#